data_669e9f05fb4da3cab764c6770aa63733
#
_entry.id   669e9f05fb4da3cab764c6770aa63733
#
_cell.length_a   1.000
_cell.length_b   1.000
_cell.length_c   1.000
_cell.angle_alpha   90.00
_cell.angle_beta   90.00
_cell.angle_gamma   90.00
#
_symmetry.space_group_name_H-M   'P 1'
#
loop_
_entity.id
_entity.type
_entity.pdbx_description
1 polymer ?
#
loop_
_entity_poly.entity_id
_entity_poly.type
_entity_poly.pdbx_seq_one_letter_code
_entity_poly.pdbx_strand_id
1 'polypeptide(L)'
;SGTRLYDATTNAVASDLSTHANLVGSETLNLSGTGTIASKNVGSNKTVSVGTLALADGSNGGLAANYTLSGGTHQLTVNRRPLAATIARQYDGTKTAAGSDLSSFDALQGGETLTLSGSGTVGDENVANGQGVTLGTLALVDGTGLASNYSLNSASLNITERVLNSSGSKFYDANTNALAADISLTNLVVGETLNHSG
;
A
#
# COMPACT_ATOMS: atom_id res chain seq x y z
N SER A 1 -8.33 -9.52 -25.38
CA SER A 1 -8.22 -9.73 -23.93
C SER A 1 -7.04 -8.95 -23.36
N GLY A 2 -7.02 -8.75 -22.04
CA GLY A 2 -5.93 -8.05 -21.41
C GLY A 2 -5.95 -8.14 -19.89
N THR A 3 -5.01 -7.42 -19.27
CA THR A 3 -4.84 -7.41 -17.82
C THR A 3 -4.45 -6.02 -17.34
N ARG A 4 -4.90 -5.65 -16.13
CA ARG A 4 -4.43 -4.46 -15.43
C ARG A 4 -4.39 -4.68 -13.92
N LEU A 5 -3.73 -3.81 -13.21
CA LEU A 5 -3.85 -3.71 -11.75
C LEU A 5 -5.13 -2.96 -11.38
N TYR A 6 -5.70 -3.27 -10.24
CA TYR A 6 -6.83 -2.52 -9.68
C TYR A 6 -6.53 -1.01 -9.61
N ASP A 7 -7.46 -0.20 -10.10
CA ASP A 7 -7.34 1.27 -10.23
C ASP A 7 -8.60 2.01 -9.75
N ALA A 8 -9.50 1.30 -9.08
CA ALA A 8 -10.79 1.80 -8.60
C ALA A 8 -11.77 2.26 -9.69
N THR A 9 -11.54 1.93 -10.98
CA THR A 9 -12.44 2.29 -12.08
C THR A 9 -13.06 1.07 -12.76
N THR A 10 -14.14 1.29 -13.50
CA THR A 10 -14.73 0.29 -14.39
C THR A 10 -14.28 0.45 -15.85
N ASN A 11 -13.39 1.38 -16.15
CA ASN A 11 -12.90 1.61 -17.49
C ASN A 11 -12.00 0.45 -17.95
N ALA A 12 -12.12 0.03 -19.18
CA ALA A 12 -11.22 -0.89 -19.86
C ALA A 12 -10.60 -0.12 -21.04
N VAL A 13 -9.47 0.54 -20.79
CA VAL A 13 -8.81 1.34 -21.81
C VAL A 13 -8.09 0.45 -22.83
N ALA A 14 -7.93 0.94 -24.04
CA ALA A 14 -7.33 0.18 -25.13
C ALA A 14 -5.95 -0.41 -24.75
N SER A 15 -5.14 0.30 -23.96
CA SER A 15 -3.83 -0.18 -23.50
C SER A 15 -3.90 -1.41 -22.56
N ASP A 16 -5.03 -1.61 -21.88
CA ASP A 16 -5.25 -2.80 -21.04
C ASP A 16 -5.58 -4.05 -21.87
N LEU A 17 -5.98 -3.86 -23.15
CA LEU A 17 -6.51 -4.90 -24.04
C LEU A 17 -5.52 -5.22 -25.17
N SER A 18 -4.31 -5.58 -24.82
CA SER A 18 -3.18 -5.73 -25.73
C SER A 18 -3.19 -6.98 -26.60
N THR A 19 -4.03 -7.98 -26.27
CA THR A 19 -4.06 -9.25 -27.03
C THR A 19 -5.26 -9.28 -27.96
N HIS A 20 -4.99 -9.24 -29.28
CA HIS A 20 -5.98 -9.43 -30.32
C HIS A 20 -5.92 -10.89 -30.81
N ALA A 21 -7.07 -11.53 -30.89
CA ALA A 21 -7.20 -12.88 -31.44
C ALA A 21 -7.82 -12.82 -32.83
N ASN A 22 -7.63 -13.90 -33.60
CA ASN A 22 -8.23 -14.09 -34.93
C ASN A 22 -7.74 -13.13 -36.02
N LEU A 23 -6.53 -12.57 -35.87
CA LEU A 23 -5.86 -11.86 -36.94
C LEU A 23 -5.31 -12.86 -37.99
N VAL A 24 -5.27 -12.44 -39.25
CA VAL A 24 -4.74 -13.30 -40.34
C VAL A 24 -3.21 -13.21 -40.34
N GLY A 25 -2.55 -14.38 -40.35
CA GLY A 25 -1.09 -14.45 -40.45
C GLY A 25 -0.35 -13.68 -39.37
N SER A 26 0.51 -12.76 -39.79
CA SER A 26 1.29 -11.90 -38.88
C SER A 26 0.76 -10.45 -38.79
N GLU A 27 -0.46 -10.18 -39.29
CA GLU A 27 -1.07 -8.87 -39.21
C GLU A 27 -1.20 -8.38 -37.77
N THR A 28 -1.11 -7.07 -37.57
CA THR A 28 -1.42 -6.42 -36.30
C THR A 28 -2.47 -5.34 -36.51
N LEU A 29 -3.20 -5.03 -35.46
CA LEU A 29 -4.11 -3.87 -35.41
C LEU A 29 -3.81 -3.05 -34.17
N ASN A 30 -4.10 -1.76 -34.24
CA ASN A 30 -4.10 -0.89 -33.08
C ASN A 30 -5.52 -0.76 -32.52
N LEU A 31 -5.62 -0.62 -31.22
CA LEU A 31 -6.87 -0.36 -30.52
C LEU A 31 -6.82 1.01 -29.86
N SER A 32 -7.90 1.75 -29.91
CA SER A 32 -8.07 3.05 -29.25
C SER A 32 -9.39 3.10 -28.49
N GLY A 33 -9.58 4.15 -27.68
CA GLY A 33 -10.84 4.35 -26.94
C GLY A 33 -10.93 3.56 -25.64
N THR A 34 -12.14 3.43 -25.12
CA THR A 34 -12.42 2.87 -23.80
C THR A 34 -13.70 2.03 -23.81
N GLY A 35 -13.60 0.80 -23.35
CA GLY A 35 -14.71 -0.06 -22.97
C GLY A 35 -15.01 0.03 -21.48
N THR A 36 -15.93 -0.76 -21.01
CA THR A 36 -16.30 -0.83 -19.58
C THR A 36 -16.49 -2.27 -19.10
N ILE A 37 -16.20 -2.51 -17.82
CA ILE A 37 -16.51 -3.76 -17.11
C ILE A 37 -17.58 -3.50 -16.04
N ALA A 38 -18.38 -4.50 -15.74
CA ALA A 38 -19.51 -4.36 -14.80
C ALA A 38 -19.08 -4.06 -13.36
N SER A 39 -17.86 -4.43 -12.96
CA SER A 39 -17.35 -4.22 -11.60
C SER A 39 -15.88 -3.88 -11.63
N LYS A 40 -15.45 -2.86 -10.86
CA LYS A 40 -14.06 -2.45 -10.71
C LYS A 40 -13.19 -3.48 -9.97
N ASN A 41 -13.78 -4.35 -9.15
CA ASN A 41 -13.06 -5.24 -8.24
C ASN A 41 -12.20 -6.27 -8.99
N VAL A 42 -11.20 -6.79 -8.30
CA VAL A 42 -10.35 -7.90 -8.77
C VAL A 42 -11.19 -9.07 -9.28
N GLY A 43 -10.75 -9.65 -10.38
CA GLY A 43 -11.41 -10.80 -10.99
C GLY A 43 -10.90 -11.09 -12.39
N SER A 44 -10.97 -12.36 -12.78
CA SER A 44 -10.51 -12.84 -14.07
C SER A 44 -11.60 -12.79 -15.13
N ASN A 45 -11.19 -12.62 -16.39
CA ASN A 45 -12.04 -12.74 -17.58
C ASN A 45 -13.36 -11.93 -17.50
N LYS A 46 -13.29 -10.74 -16.94
CA LYS A 46 -14.48 -9.86 -16.88
C LYS A 46 -14.86 -9.42 -18.30
N THR A 47 -16.13 -9.61 -18.65
CA THR A 47 -16.64 -9.17 -19.95
C THR A 47 -16.49 -7.65 -20.08
N VAL A 48 -15.91 -7.21 -21.19
CA VAL A 48 -15.78 -5.79 -21.56
C VAL A 48 -16.88 -5.44 -22.56
N SER A 49 -17.68 -4.45 -22.20
CA SER A 49 -18.57 -3.75 -23.16
C SER A 49 -17.73 -2.82 -24.01
N VAL A 50 -17.87 -2.88 -25.31
CA VAL A 50 -16.98 -2.24 -26.29
C VAL A 50 -16.91 -0.71 -26.12
N GLY A 51 -18.05 -0.04 -25.80
CA GLY A 51 -18.06 1.41 -25.59
C GLY A 51 -17.54 2.19 -26.80
N THR A 52 -16.47 2.98 -26.60
CA THR A 52 -15.77 3.75 -27.65
C THR A 52 -14.55 3.05 -28.21
N LEU A 53 -14.31 1.76 -27.85
CA LEU A 53 -13.20 1.01 -28.43
C LEU A 53 -13.33 0.93 -29.95
N ALA A 54 -12.27 1.27 -30.66
CA ALA A 54 -12.21 1.30 -32.11
C ALA A 54 -10.88 0.72 -32.62
N LEU A 55 -10.95 -0.03 -33.70
CA LEU A 55 -9.77 -0.54 -34.40
C LEU A 55 -9.18 0.55 -35.28
N ALA A 56 -7.85 0.53 -35.38
CA ALA A 56 -7.08 1.30 -36.36
C ALA A 56 -6.07 0.39 -37.06
N ASP A 57 -5.61 0.81 -38.22
CA ASP A 57 -4.65 0.05 -39.01
C ASP A 57 -3.37 -0.21 -38.18
N GLY A 58 -2.84 -1.36 -38.36
CA GLY A 58 -1.61 -1.80 -37.70
C GLY A 58 -0.45 -1.98 -38.69
N SER A 59 0.34 -3.01 -38.49
CA SER A 59 1.47 -3.37 -39.35
C SER A 59 1.23 -4.70 -40.07
N ASN A 60 2.14 -5.06 -40.97
CA ASN A 60 2.12 -6.32 -41.71
C ASN A 60 0.84 -6.53 -42.54
N GLY A 61 0.24 -5.44 -43.05
CA GLY A 61 -0.98 -5.52 -43.87
C GLY A 61 -2.28 -5.46 -43.08
N GLY A 62 -2.23 -5.31 -41.75
CA GLY A 62 -3.42 -5.23 -40.91
C GLY A 62 -4.22 -3.96 -41.17
N LEU A 63 -5.35 -4.08 -41.84
CA LEU A 63 -6.29 -2.98 -42.11
C LEU A 63 -7.53 -3.11 -41.23
N ALA A 64 -7.84 -2.09 -40.47
CA ALA A 64 -9.00 -2.08 -39.56
C ALA A 64 -10.32 -2.35 -40.28
N ALA A 65 -10.44 -1.93 -41.56
CA ALA A 65 -11.63 -2.17 -42.40
C ALA A 65 -11.92 -3.66 -42.65
N ASN A 66 -10.97 -4.54 -42.47
CA ASN A 66 -11.14 -6.00 -42.63
C ASN A 66 -11.64 -6.71 -41.37
N TYR A 67 -11.77 -5.98 -40.27
CA TYR A 67 -12.07 -6.56 -38.95
C TYR A 67 -13.18 -5.82 -38.20
N THR A 68 -13.81 -6.49 -37.25
CA THR A 68 -14.81 -5.88 -36.40
C THR A 68 -14.68 -6.37 -34.96
N LEU A 69 -15.01 -5.49 -34.00
CA LEU A 69 -15.15 -5.87 -32.58
C LEU A 69 -16.55 -6.42 -32.29
N SER A 70 -17.54 -6.16 -33.16
CA SER A 70 -18.92 -6.60 -32.97
C SER A 70 -19.01 -8.13 -32.96
N GLY A 71 -19.71 -8.69 -31.97
CA GLY A 71 -19.86 -10.14 -31.81
C GLY A 71 -18.65 -10.88 -31.26
N GLY A 72 -17.53 -10.18 -31.04
CA GLY A 72 -16.34 -10.77 -30.43
C GLY A 72 -16.43 -10.91 -28.91
N THR A 73 -15.56 -11.75 -28.32
CA THR A 73 -15.40 -11.85 -26.88
C THR A 73 -14.30 -10.92 -26.40
N HIS A 74 -14.65 -9.95 -25.58
CA HIS A 74 -13.71 -8.98 -25.00
C HIS A 74 -13.63 -9.20 -23.49
N GLN A 75 -12.42 -9.42 -22.97
CA GLN A 75 -12.22 -9.78 -21.59
C GLN A 75 -11.05 -9.00 -20.97
N LEU A 76 -11.22 -8.60 -19.71
CA LEU A 76 -10.19 -7.95 -18.90
C LEU A 76 -10.04 -8.70 -17.57
N THR A 77 -8.82 -9.00 -17.19
CA THR A 77 -8.49 -9.48 -15.84
C THR A 77 -7.97 -8.29 -15.03
N VAL A 78 -8.62 -8.06 -13.89
CA VAL A 78 -8.17 -7.05 -12.90
C VAL A 78 -7.43 -7.79 -11.80
N ASN A 79 -6.15 -7.50 -11.68
CA ASN A 79 -5.26 -8.08 -10.67
C ASN A 79 -5.21 -7.22 -9.41
N ARG A 80 -4.84 -7.83 -8.27
CA ARG A 80 -4.60 -7.10 -7.03
C ARG A 80 -3.50 -6.06 -7.22
N ARG A 81 -3.70 -4.88 -6.62
CA ARG A 81 -2.67 -3.85 -6.57
C ARG A 81 -1.77 -4.08 -5.37
N PRO A 82 -0.44 -4.19 -5.57
CA PRO A 82 0.49 -4.29 -4.45
C PRO A 82 0.52 -2.98 -3.65
N LEU A 83 0.61 -3.11 -2.33
CA LEU A 83 0.78 -2.02 -1.38
C LEU A 83 2.02 -2.24 -0.52
N ALA A 84 2.67 -1.15 -0.15
CA ALA A 84 3.59 -1.09 0.98
C ALA A 84 2.94 -0.29 2.13
N ALA A 85 3.07 -0.80 3.35
CA ALA A 85 2.58 -0.13 4.55
C ALA A 85 3.71 0.58 5.27
N THR A 86 3.44 1.76 5.81
CA THR A 86 4.30 2.44 6.77
C THR A 86 3.64 2.40 8.13
N ILE A 87 4.34 1.85 9.12
CA ILE A 87 3.93 1.75 10.53
C ILE A 87 4.80 2.73 11.32
N ALA A 88 4.25 3.42 12.31
CA ALA A 88 5.00 4.38 13.10
C ALA A 88 4.59 4.33 14.56
N ARG A 89 5.57 4.28 15.47
CA ARG A 89 5.36 4.30 16.92
C ARG A 89 6.53 4.95 17.65
N GLN A 90 6.31 5.32 18.90
CA GLN A 90 7.40 5.66 19.81
C GLN A 90 8.13 4.40 20.28
N TYR A 91 9.39 4.55 20.66
CA TYR A 91 10.17 3.50 21.28
C TYR A 91 9.45 2.87 22.48
N ASP A 92 9.33 1.57 22.48
CA ASP A 92 8.67 0.77 23.51
C ASP A 92 9.47 -0.45 23.97
N GLY A 93 10.74 -0.58 23.50
CA GLY A 93 11.62 -1.69 23.82
C GLY A 93 11.25 -3.02 23.16
N THR A 94 10.35 -3.01 22.16
CA THR A 94 9.93 -4.26 21.49
C THR A 94 10.31 -4.24 20.00
N LYS A 95 10.36 -5.44 19.40
CA LYS A 95 10.53 -5.62 17.96
C LYS A 95 9.19 -5.75 17.22
N THR A 96 8.08 -5.54 17.89
CA THR A 96 6.75 -5.71 17.32
C THR A 96 6.36 -4.51 16.47
N ALA A 97 5.90 -4.77 15.24
CA ALA A 97 5.26 -3.80 14.36
C ALA A 97 3.76 -4.12 14.34
N ALA A 98 2.97 -3.43 15.16
CA ALA A 98 1.54 -3.68 15.27
C ALA A 98 0.76 -3.03 14.11
N GLY A 99 -0.23 -3.73 13.55
CA GLY A 99 -1.09 -3.18 12.51
C GLY A 99 -1.89 -1.96 12.97
N SER A 100 -2.18 -1.85 14.28
CA SER A 100 -2.84 -0.67 14.89
C SER A 100 -2.04 0.62 14.76
N ASP A 101 -0.71 0.53 14.57
CA ASP A 101 0.19 1.67 14.45
C ASP A 101 0.39 2.09 12.98
N LEU A 102 -0.47 1.63 12.08
CA LEU A 102 -0.44 1.99 10.66
C LEU A 102 -0.48 3.52 10.50
N SER A 103 0.50 4.05 9.79
CA SER A 103 0.59 5.46 9.42
C SER A 103 0.03 5.72 8.02
N SER A 104 0.41 4.91 7.04
CA SER A 104 -0.03 5.08 5.65
C SER A 104 0.17 3.83 4.79
N PHE A 105 -0.50 3.84 3.64
CA PHE A 105 -0.19 3.00 2.48
C PHE A 105 0.25 3.87 1.30
N ASP A 106 1.09 3.34 0.44
CA ASP A 106 1.68 4.07 -0.68
C ASP A 106 0.81 4.20 -1.94
N ALA A 107 -0.02 3.22 -2.25
CA ALA A 107 -0.63 3.09 -3.59
C ALA A 107 -2.15 2.84 -3.59
N LEU A 108 -2.86 3.30 -2.54
CA LEU A 108 -4.33 3.24 -2.52
C LEU A 108 -4.93 4.02 -3.68
N GLN A 109 -6.02 3.51 -4.23
CA GLN A 109 -6.68 4.07 -5.40
C GLN A 109 -8.01 4.73 -5.07
N GLY A 110 -8.41 5.74 -5.86
CA GLY A 110 -9.74 6.34 -5.80
C GLY A 110 -10.10 6.99 -4.46
N GLY A 111 -9.12 7.37 -3.64
CA GLY A 111 -9.37 7.89 -2.29
C GLY A 111 -9.88 6.83 -1.30
N GLU A 112 -9.73 5.56 -1.63
CA GLU A 112 -10.09 4.46 -0.73
C GLU A 112 -9.21 4.43 0.51
N THR A 113 -9.73 3.89 1.60
CA THR A 113 -8.99 3.63 2.84
C THR A 113 -9.00 2.15 3.15
N LEU A 114 -7.93 1.67 3.76
CA LEU A 114 -7.82 0.35 4.37
C LEU A 114 -7.23 0.50 5.76
N THR A 115 -7.39 -0.51 6.59
CA THR A 115 -6.69 -0.64 7.86
C THR A 115 -5.79 -1.88 7.85
N LEU A 116 -4.95 -2.00 8.87
CA LEU A 116 -4.05 -3.13 9.02
C LEU A 116 -4.35 -3.80 10.37
N SER A 117 -4.41 -5.12 10.38
CA SER A 117 -4.55 -5.95 11.58
C SER A 117 -3.34 -6.84 11.77
N GLY A 118 -3.25 -7.48 12.94
CA GLY A 118 -2.15 -8.39 13.26
C GLY A 118 -0.86 -7.68 13.60
N SER A 119 0.27 -8.37 13.51
CA SER A 119 1.59 -7.86 13.82
C SER A 119 2.69 -8.51 12.97
N GLY A 120 3.70 -7.72 12.68
CA GLY A 120 4.98 -8.13 12.12
C GLY A 120 6.11 -7.91 13.11
N THR A 121 7.35 -8.11 12.67
CA THR A 121 8.55 -7.91 13.48
C THR A 121 9.65 -7.19 12.70
N VAL A 122 10.45 -6.39 13.41
CA VAL A 122 11.68 -5.77 12.89
C VAL A 122 12.93 -6.45 13.46
N GLY A 123 14.07 -6.20 12.85
CA GLY A 123 15.35 -6.74 13.30
C GLY A 123 15.88 -6.07 14.57
N ASP A 124 15.57 -4.79 14.77
CA ASP A 124 16.06 -3.96 15.88
C ASP A 124 14.90 -3.18 16.51
N GLU A 125 14.85 -3.12 17.85
CA GLU A 125 13.88 -2.34 18.61
C GLU A 125 14.20 -0.85 18.72
N ASN A 126 15.41 -0.45 18.41
CA ASN A 126 15.90 0.92 18.60
C ASN A 126 15.29 1.94 17.63
N VAL A 127 15.42 3.21 18.01
CA VAL A 127 14.98 4.36 17.18
C VAL A 127 15.64 4.30 15.81
N ALA A 128 14.82 4.23 14.78
CA ALA A 128 15.25 4.22 13.38
C ALA A 128 14.06 4.46 12.44
N ASN A 129 14.34 4.89 11.24
CA ASN A 129 13.34 5.07 10.20
C ASN A 129 13.46 3.98 9.12
N GLY A 130 12.31 3.53 8.62
CA GLY A 130 12.24 2.64 7.45
C GLY A 130 12.75 1.23 7.70
N GLN A 131 12.74 0.74 8.95
CA GLN A 131 13.12 -0.65 9.23
C GLN A 131 12.18 -1.61 8.49
N GLY A 132 12.75 -2.55 7.72
CA GLY A 132 11.97 -3.57 7.04
C GLY A 132 11.25 -4.47 8.03
N VAL A 133 9.95 -4.68 7.81
CA VAL A 133 9.10 -5.53 8.65
C VAL A 133 8.94 -6.90 8.03
N THR A 134 9.23 -7.96 8.79
CA THR A 134 8.75 -9.31 8.49
C THR A 134 7.25 -9.34 8.78
N LEU A 135 6.42 -9.56 7.76
CA LEU A 135 4.98 -9.32 7.81
C LEU A 135 4.23 -10.12 8.88
N GLY A 136 4.70 -11.33 9.21
CA GLY A 136 4.07 -12.15 10.26
C GLY A 136 2.57 -12.37 10.02
N THR A 137 1.74 -11.86 10.92
CA THR A 137 0.27 -11.93 10.84
C THR A 137 -0.38 -10.64 10.32
N LEU A 138 0.42 -9.66 9.86
CA LEU A 138 -0.12 -8.43 9.27
C LEU A 138 -1.02 -8.75 8.09
N ALA A 139 -2.23 -8.23 8.11
CA ALA A 139 -3.24 -8.43 7.08
C ALA A 139 -4.04 -7.15 6.82
N LEU A 140 -4.35 -6.92 5.54
CA LEU A 140 -5.22 -5.82 5.13
C LEU A 140 -6.66 -6.07 5.61
N VAL A 141 -7.32 -5.02 6.07
CA VAL A 141 -8.73 -5.03 6.50
C VAL A 141 -9.47 -3.95 5.74
N ASP A 142 -10.71 -4.24 5.37
CA ASP A 142 -11.59 -3.34 4.64
C ASP A 142 -11.77 -2.01 5.39
N GLY A 143 -11.74 -0.92 4.62
CA GLY A 143 -12.16 0.40 5.03
C GLY A 143 -13.25 0.87 4.08
N THR A 144 -13.06 2.00 3.38
CA THR A 144 -13.92 2.38 2.25
C THR A 144 -13.60 1.57 0.99
N GLY A 145 -12.36 1.04 0.88
CA GLY A 145 -11.93 0.09 -0.12
C GLY A 145 -12.02 -1.35 0.39
N LEU A 146 -12.00 -2.31 -0.54
CA LEU A 146 -11.97 -3.75 -0.25
C LEU A 146 -10.52 -4.24 -0.22
N ALA A 147 -10.09 -4.84 0.89
CA ALA A 147 -8.78 -5.46 1.04
C ALA A 147 -8.48 -6.51 -0.05
N SER A 148 -9.54 -7.19 -0.54
CA SER A 148 -9.43 -8.18 -1.62
C SER A 148 -8.94 -7.60 -2.96
N ASN A 149 -9.01 -6.28 -3.15
CA ASN A 149 -8.50 -5.60 -4.34
C ASN A 149 -6.99 -5.30 -4.26
N TYR A 150 -6.38 -5.56 -3.13
CA TYR A 150 -4.99 -5.24 -2.83
C TYR A 150 -4.22 -6.45 -2.31
N SER A 151 -2.89 -6.35 -2.32
CA SER A 151 -1.99 -7.29 -1.65
C SER A 151 -0.96 -6.51 -0.84
N LEU A 152 -0.79 -6.85 0.44
CA LEU A 152 0.31 -6.30 1.25
C LEU A 152 1.61 -7.00 0.86
N ASN A 153 2.50 -6.29 0.19
CA ASN A 153 3.74 -6.85 -0.32
C ASN A 153 4.93 -6.56 0.59
N SER A 154 4.90 -5.44 1.29
CA SER A 154 5.93 -5.04 2.25
C SER A 154 5.37 -4.12 3.32
N ALA A 155 6.11 -4.00 4.41
CA ALA A 155 5.87 -2.99 5.43
C ALA A 155 7.20 -2.46 5.97
N SER A 156 7.19 -1.21 6.43
CA SER A 156 8.30 -0.59 7.14
C SER A 156 7.82 -0.01 8.46
N LEU A 157 8.72 0.03 9.45
CA LEU A 157 8.46 0.61 10.76
C LEU A 157 9.38 1.81 11.00
N ASN A 158 8.79 2.92 11.40
CA ASN A 158 9.48 4.08 11.93
C ASN A 158 9.33 4.08 13.45
N ILE A 159 10.44 4.01 14.15
CA ILE A 159 10.50 4.12 15.62
C ILE A 159 11.06 5.49 15.96
N THR A 160 10.26 6.30 16.63
CA THR A 160 10.67 7.63 17.10
C THR A 160 11.10 7.58 18.56
N GLU A 161 11.82 8.60 18.98
CA GLU A 161 12.24 8.76 20.37
C GLU A 161 11.03 8.78 21.32
N ARG A 162 11.21 8.19 22.49
CA ARG A 162 10.24 8.25 23.57
C ARG A 162 10.50 9.47 24.43
N VAL A 163 9.48 10.30 24.60
CA VAL A 163 9.58 11.51 25.42
C VAL A 163 9.60 11.12 26.89
N LEU A 164 10.64 11.53 27.59
CA LEU A 164 10.75 11.38 29.05
C LEU A 164 10.29 12.64 29.74
N ASN A 165 9.71 12.46 30.94
CA ASN A 165 9.42 13.55 31.84
C ASN A 165 10.41 13.52 33.00
N SER A 166 10.74 14.69 33.54
CA SER A 166 11.57 14.82 34.72
C SER A 166 10.80 15.52 35.83
N SER A 167 11.00 15.08 37.05
CA SER A 167 10.48 15.74 38.26
C SER A 167 11.49 15.58 39.38
N GLY A 168 11.49 16.54 40.31
CA GLY A 168 12.42 16.47 41.43
C GLY A 168 11.99 17.37 42.57
N SER A 169 12.61 17.16 43.72
CA SER A 169 12.46 18.02 44.91
C SER A 169 13.76 18.02 45.70
N LYS A 170 14.06 19.15 46.29
CA LYS A 170 15.17 19.29 47.24
C LYS A 170 14.77 20.10 48.46
N PHE A 171 15.46 19.91 49.55
CA PHE A 171 15.35 20.80 50.71
C PHE A 171 16.03 22.15 50.38
N TYR A 172 15.56 23.19 51.03
CA TYR A 172 16.13 24.51 50.92
C TYR A 172 17.61 24.53 51.36
N ASP A 173 18.50 24.91 50.47
CA ASP A 173 19.95 24.96 50.64
C ASP A 173 20.57 26.33 50.25
N ALA A 174 19.74 27.36 50.13
CA ALA A 174 20.10 28.71 49.72
C ALA A 174 20.70 28.86 48.32
N ASN A 175 20.54 27.85 47.44
CA ASN A 175 20.93 27.93 46.03
C ASN A 175 19.81 27.53 45.08
N THR A 176 19.97 27.86 43.80
CA THR A 176 18.98 27.60 42.74
C THR A 176 19.31 26.36 41.90
N ASN A 177 20.40 25.66 42.20
CA ASN A 177 20.82 24.49 41.42
C ASN A 177 19.95 23.28 41.74
N ALA A 178 19.51 22.59 40.69
CA ALA A 178 18.92 21.26 40.78
C ALA A 178 20.01 20.24 40.40
N LEU A 179 20.40 19.40 41.37
CA LEU A 179 21.37 18.33 41.11
C LEU A 179 20.68 17.14 40.43
N ALA A 180 21.44 16.41 39.63
CA ALA A 180 20.95 15.17 39.00
C ALA A 180 20.34 14.18 40.03
N ALA A 181 20.93 14.12 41.24
CA ALA A 181 20.42 13.26 42.31
C ALA A 181 19.02 13.66 42.85
N ASP A 182 18.61 14.93 42.63
CA ASP A 182 17.30 15.44 43.05
C ASP A 182 16.21 15.20 42.01
N ILE A 183 16.55 14.69 40.83
CA ILE A 183 15.68 14.55 39.66
C ILE A 183 15.39 13.06 39.41
N SER A 184 14.14 12.73 39.18
CA SER A 184 13.67 11.44 38.72
C SER A 184 13.18 11.52 37.31
N LEU A 185 13.55 10.57 36.47
CA LEU A 185 13.01 10.39 35.11
C LEU A 185 11.81 9.46 35.14
N THR A 186 10.76 9.82 34.43
CA THR A 186 9.55 9.00 34.28
C THR A 186 9.24 8.74 32.82
N ASN A 187 8.35 7.80 32.55
CA ASN A 187 8.00 7.34 31.20
C ASN A 187 9.11 6.52 30.51
N LEU A 188 10.05 5.95 31.26
CA LEU A 188 10.96 4.92 30.74
C LEU A 188 10.20 3.66 30.34
N VAL A 189 10.75 2.90 29.42
CA VAL A 189 10.28 1.53 29.15
C VAL A 189 10.56 0.66 30.38
N VAL A 190 9.62 -0.21 30.72
CA VAL A 190 9.72 -1.07 31.91
C VAL A 190 11.01 -1.91 31.85
N GLY A 191 11.80 -1.84 32.91
CA GLY A 191 13.07 -2.54 33.02
C GLY A 191 14.29 -1.77 32.52
N GLU A 192 14.11 -0.60 31.90
CA GLU A 192 15.20 0.28 31.50
C GLU A 192 15.54 1.29 32.59
N THR A 193 16.81 1.65 32.65
CA THR A 193 17.33 2.71 33.51
C THR A 193 18.23 3.63 32.71
N LEU A 194 18.12 4.93 32.96
CA LEU A 194 18.99 5.95 32.39
C LEU A 194 19.68 6.71 33.51
N ASN A 195 20.98 6.93 33.36
CA ASN A 195 21.72 7.83 34.20
C ASN A 195 21.66 9.23 33.60
N HIS A 196 21.47 10.22 34.43
CA HIS A 196 21.55 11.64 34.02
C HIS A 196 22.62 12.31 34.87
N SER A 197 23.31 13.25 34.28
CA SER A 197 24.37 14.06 34.89
C SER A 197 24.13 15.54 34.59
N GLY A 198 24.50 16.38 35.53
CA GLY A 198 24.40 17.83 35.41
C GLY A 198 25.01 18.52 36.60
#